data_9b932c024271a68d5cb9e7f0c2a5beaa
#
_entry.id   9b932c024271a68d5cb9e7f0c2a5beaa
#
_cell.length_a   1.000
_cell.length_b   1.000
_cell.length_c   1.000
_cell.angle_alpha   90.00
_cell.angle_beta   90.00
_cell.angle_gamma   90.00
#
_symmetry.space_group_name_H-M   'P 1'
#
loop_
_entity.id
_entity.type
_entity.pdbx_description
1 polymer ?
#
loop_
_entity_poly.entity_id
_entity_poly.type
_entity_poly.pdbx_seq_one_letter_code
_entity_poly.pdbx_strand_id
1 'polypeptide(L)'
;MILVERFVDIKSQMIPLDMTNVDTDQIIPKQFLKLLIKSGYGDFLFYDRRFGHDGRPKKDFILNDPKFEKRQILLTRDNFGCGSSREHAVWALFDYGIRVVIASSFADIFYNNCFKRGLLPIYLGQNDIEYLFNVVNNTDTFAEISLRKQTISISGKKMNFNIDSTRKKMLLEGIDEIGYTLGFEDQILNYERASKIADYNKYLV
;
A
#
# COMPACT_ATOMS: atom_id res chain seq x y z
N MET A 1 13.05 15.18 -2.77
CA MET A 1 12.35 14.53 -1.66
C MET A 1 10.91 14.26 -2.10
N ILE A 2 10.52 13.01 -2.24
CA ILE A 2 9.13 12.65 -2.49
C ILE A 2 8.44 12.75 -1.12
N LEU A 3 7.52 13.71 -0.96
CA LEU A 3 6.70 13.80 0.24
C LEU A 3 5.79 12.57 0.28
N VAL A 4 6.05 11.67 1.22
CA VAL A 4 5.14 10.56 1.53
C VAL A 4 3.97 11.15 2.30
N GLU A 5 2.75 10.84 1.89
CA GLU A 5 1.56 11.29 2.61
C GLU A 5 1.50 10.60 3.99
N ARG A 6 1.34 11.39 5.07
CA ARG A 6 1.23 10.85 6.42
C ARG A 6 0.00 9.97 6.53
N PHE A 7 0.17 8.79 7.10
CA PHE A 7 -0.94 7.92 7.43
C PHE A 7 -1.72 8.47 8.63
N VAL A 8 -3.01 8.64 8.44
CA VAL A 8 -3.96 8.97 9.51
C VAL A 8 -4.89 7.78 9.74
N ASP A 9 -5.50 7.70 10.94
CA ASP A 9 -6.48 6.66 11.23
C ASP A 9 -7.64 6.75 10.23
N ILE A 10 -8.05 5.61 9.69
CA ILE A 10 -9.01 5.51 8.58
C ILE A 10 -10.32 4.92 9.09
N LYS A 11 -11.42 5.55 8.71
CA LYS A 11 -12.77 5.00 8.85
C LYS A 11 -13.40 4.91 7.48
N SER A 12 -13.50 3.70 6.95
CA SER A 12 -14.01 3.44 5.60
C SER A 12 -14.70 2.08 5.53
N GLN A 13 -15.61 1.94 4.60
CA GLN A 13 -16.05 0.61 4.16
C GLN A 13 -14.94 -0.03 3.35
N MET A 14 -14.93 -1.37 3.26
CA MET A 14 -13.95 -2.12 2.48
C MET A 14 -14.45 -2.43 1.08
N ILE A 15 -13.53 -2.60 0.14
CA ILE A 15 -13.75 -3.15 -1.19
C ILE A 15 -13.35 -4.63 -1.14
N PRO A 16 -14.29 -5.60 -1.22
CA PRO A 16 -13.96 -7.02 -1.18
C PRO A 16 -13.53 -7.53 -2.56
N LEU A 17 -12.24 -7.43 -2.86
CA LEU A 17 -11.65 -8.03 -4.06
C LEU A 17 -11.33 -9.51 -3.77
N ASP A 18 -12.28 -10.40 -3.99
CA ASP A 18 -12.17 -11.84 -3.72
C ASP A 18 -11.28 -12.54 -4.76
N MET A 19 -9.96 -12.27 -4.70
CA MET A 19 -8.97 -12.80 -5.64
C MET A 19 -7.70 -13.21 -4.92
N THR A 20 -7.10 -14.32 -5.36
CA THR A 20 -5.76 -14.79 -4.99
C THR A 20 -4.77 -14.49 -6.11
N ASN A 21 -3.48 -14.48 -5.79
CA ASN A 21 -2.39 -14.33 -6.77
C ASN A 21 -2.59 -13.12 -7.70
N VAL A 22 -3.01 -12.01 -7.12
CA VAL A 22 -3.15 -10.75 -7.88
C VAL A 22 -1.76 -10.21 -8.19
N ASP A 23 -1.35 -10.36 -9.45
CA ASP A 23 -0.04 -9.93 -9.89
C ASP A 23 0.01 -8.43 -10.25
N THR A 24 1.21 -7.89 -10.33
CA THR A 24 1.42 -6.48 -10.62
C THR A 24 1.02 -6.07 -12.04
N ASP A 25 0.97 -7.00 -13.02
CA ASP A 25 0.43 -6.76 -14.37
C ASP A 25 -1.10 -6.63 -14.34
N GLN A 26 -1.77 -7.36 -13.44
CA GLN A 26 -3.21 -7.20 -13.22
C GLN A 26 -3.51 -5.87 -12.52
N ILE A 27 -2.70 -5.48 -11.53
CA ILE A 27 -2.87 -4.20 -10.81
C ILE A 27 -2.67 -3.02 -11.77
N ILE A 28 -1.58 -3.03 -12.55
CA ILE A 28 -1.32 -2.04 -13.59
C ILE A 28 -0.67 -2.68 -14.82
N PRO A 29 -1.38 -2.74 -15.96
CA PRO A 29 -0.85 -3.33 -17.20
C PRO A 29 0.39 -2.61 -17.73
N LYS A 30 1.32 -3.40 -18.34
CA LYS A 30 2.65 -2.90 -18.79
C LYS A 30 2.60 -1.73 -19.77
N GLN A 31 1.53 -1.58 -20.56
CA GLN A 31 1.40 -0.47 -21.51
C GLN A 31 1.42 0.89 -20.81
N PHE A 32 1.01 0.97 -19.53
CA PHE A 32 0.96 2.21 -18.76
C PHE A 32 2.27 2.53 -18.01
N LEU A 33 3.23 1.60 -17.98
CA LEU A 33 4.52 1.82 -17.29
C LEU A 33 5.43 2.83 -18.01
N LYS A 34 5.17 3.10 -19.30
CA LYS A 34 5.93 4.07 -20.10
C LYS A 34 5.47 5.51 -19.93
N LEU A 35 4.38 5.72 -19.18
CA LEU A 35 3.86 7.05 -18.92
C LEU A 35 4.78 7.81 -17.98
N LEU A 36 5.28 8.97 -18.41
CA LEU A 36 6.12 9.86 -17.61
C LEU A 36 5.24 10.84 -16.81
N ILE A 37 4.24 10.33 -16.11
CA ILE A 37 3.34 11.13 -15.27
C ILE A 37 3.74 10.99 -13.80
N LYS A 38 3.56 12.05 -13.02
CA LYS A 38 3.87 12.04 -11.58
C LYS A 38 2.69 11.57 -10.72
N SER A 39 1.47 11.59 -11.28
CA SER A 39 0.21 11.21 -10.62
C SER A 39 -0.84 10.87 -11.68
N GLY A 40 -1.95 10.25 -11.26
CA GLY A 40 -3.03 9.84 -12.16
C GLY A 40 -2.96 8.37 -12.58
N TYR A 41 -2.08 7.58 -11.97
CA TYR A 41 -2.02 6.13 -12.22
C TYR A 41 -3.28 5.40 -11.75
N GLY A 42 -4.10 6.01 -10.92
CA GLY A 42 -5.37 5.45 -10.44
C GLY A 42 -6.37 5.13 -11.56
N ASP A 43 -6.35 5.87 -12.66
CA ASP A 43 -7.19 5.61 -13.85
C ASP A 43 -6.87 4.26 -14.50
N PHE A 44 -5.63 3.80 -14.34
CA PHE A 44 -5.12 2.55 -14.92
C PHE A 44 -5.16 1.37 -13.94
N LEU A 45 -5.64 1.59 -12.70
CA LEU A 45 -5.78 0.53 -11.71
C LEU A 45 -6.71 -0.57 -12.24
N PHE A 46 -6.21 -1.81 -12.28
CA PHE A 46 -6.93 -2.99 -12.82
C PHE A 46 -7.52 -2.75 -14.22
N TYR A 47 -6.86 -1.99 -15.07
CA TYR A 47 -7.42 -1.51 -16.34
C TYR A 47 -8.02 -2.64 -17.20
N ASP A 48 -7.28 -3.71 -17.43
CA ASP A 48 -7.72 -4.83 -18.27
C ASP A 48 -8.89 -5.63 -17.63
N ARG A 49 -9.05 -5.51 -16.31
CA ARG A 49 -10.19 -6.05 -15.56
C ARG A 49 -11.38 -5.10 -15.55
N ARG A 50 -11.11 -3.81 -15.45
CA ARG A 50 -12.14 -2.76 -15.37
C ARG A 50 -12.75 -2.41 -16.71
N PHE A 51 -11.99 -2.50 -17.78
CA PHE A 51 -12.44 -2.06 -19.10
C PHE A 51 -12.39 -3.17 -20.13
N GLY A 52 -13.30 -3.11 -21.13
CA GLY A 52 -13.28 -3.95 -22.31
C GLY A 52 -12.29 -3.45 -23.35
N HIS A 53 -12.11 -4.21 -24.43
CA HIS A 53 -11.27 -3.80 -25.58
C HIS A 53 -11.79 -2.53 -26.27
N ASP A 54 -13.07 -2.23 -26.10
CA ASP A 54 -13.75 -1.03 -26.60
C ASP A 54 -13.63 0.18 -25.65
N GLY A 55 -12.89 0.02 -24.55
CA GLY A 55 -12.71 1.04 -23.50
C GLY A 55 -13.91 1.25 -22.59
N ARG A 56 -14.97 0.46 -22.73
CA ARG A 56 -16.17 0.58 -21.88
C ARG A 56 -15.96 -0.13 -20.53
N PRO A 57 -16.47 0.43 -19.43
CA PRO A 57 -16.40 -0.21 -18.12
C PRO A 57 -17.17 -1.53 -18.10
N LYS A 58 -16.53 -2.57 -17.58
CA LYS A 58 -17.17 -3.88 -17.32
C LYS A 58 -18.00 -3.78 -16.03
N LYS A 59 -19.30 -4.04 -16.12
CA LYS A 59 -20.23 -3.89 -15.00
C LYS A 59 -20.04 -4.91 -13.88
N ASP A 60 -19.42 -6.04 -14.18
CA ASP A 60 -19.17 -7.17 -13.29
C ASP A 60 -17.90 -7.04 -12.45
N PHE A 61 -17.06 -6.02 -12.71
CA PHE A 61 -15.86 -5.82 -11.92
C PHE A 61 -16.11 -4.85 -10.77
N ILE A 62 -15.77 -5.29 -9.57
CA ILE A 62 -16.11 -4.62 -8.30
C ILE A 62 -15.71 -3.12 -8.23
N LEU A 63 -14.56 -2.72 -8.79
CA LEU A 63 -14.13 -1.32 -8.78
C LEU A 63 -14.91 -0.42 -9.76
N ASN A 64 -15.79 -0.99 -10.58
CA ASN A 64 -16.69 -0.23 -11.45
C ASN A 64 -18.11 -0.12 -10.87
N ASP A 65 -18.40 -0.76 -9.75
CA ASP A 65 -19.65 -0.57 -9.03
C ASP A 65 -19.58 0.73 -8.21
N PRO A 66 -20.47 1.71 -8.46
CA PRO A 66 -20.47 3.00 -7.78
C PRO A 66 -20.54 2.90 -6.25
N LYS A 67 -21.08 1.81 -5.70
CA LYS A 67 -21.15 1.61 -4.25
C LYS A 67 -19.78 1.50 -3.59
N PHE A 68 -18.72 1.16 -4.34
CA PHE A 68 -17.36 1.04 -3.84
C PHE A 68 -16.50 2.29 -4.09
N GLU A 69 -17.07 3.31 -4.72
CA GLU A 69 -16.38 4.56 -4.96
C GLU A 69 -15.94 5.23 -3.65
N LYS A 70 -14.76 5.87 -3.66
CA LYS A 70 -14.16 6.59 -2.50
C LYS A 70 -13.84 5.71 -1.28
N ARG A 71 -13.95 4.40 -1.35
CA ARG A 71 -13.51 3.51 -0.29
C ARG A 71 -11.99 3.42 -0.28
N GLN A 72 -11.41 3.44 0.93
CA GLN A 72 -9.97 3.53 1.11
C GLN A 72 -9.30 2.20 1.51
N ILE A 73 -10.08 1.14 1.73
CA ILE A 73 -9.60 -0.16 2.20
C ILE A 73 -9.91 -1.21 1.16
N LEU A 74 -8.86 -1.86 0.64
CA LEU A 74 -8.98 -3.02 -0.25
C LEU A 74 -8.77 -4.29 0.59
N LEU A 75 -9.76 -5.18 0.60
CA LEU A 75 -9.68 -6.52 1.20
C LEU A 75 -9.46 -7.53 0.08
N THR A 76 -8.43 -8.37 0.19
CA THR A 76 -8.11 -9.38 -0.82
C THR A 76 -7.63 -10.68 -0.18
N ARG A 77 -7.33 -11.70 -0.99
CA ARG A 77 -6.86 -13.00 -0.56
C ARG A 77 -5.33 -13.05 -0.45
N ASP A 78 -4.75 -14.22 -0.64
CA ASP A 78 -3.32 -14.47 -0.54
C ASP A 78 -2.53 -14.01 -1.77
N ASN A 79 -1.22 -13.85 -1.55
CA ASN A 79 -0.21 -13.57 -2.56
C ASN A 79 -0.50 -12.32 -3.42
N PHE A 80 -0.94 -11.24 -2.76
CA PHE A 80 -1.23 -9.98 -3.45
C PHE A 80 0.06 -9.24 -3.84
N GLY A 81 0.07 -8.69 -5.06
CA GLY A 81 1.22 -7.96 -5.61
C GLY A 81 2.35 -8.86 -6.10
N CYS A 82 2.06 -10.15 -6.41
CA CYS A 82 3.04 -11.07 -6.98
C CYS A 82 3.51 -10.63 -8.38
N GLY A 83 4.47 -11.35 -8.95
CA GLY A 83 5.04 -11.06 -10.26
C GLY A 83 6.19 -10.06 -10.21
N SER A 84 6.28 -9.20 -11.21
CA SER A 84 7.42 -8.28 -11.39
C SER A 84 7.43 -7.16 -10.35
N SER A 85 8.65 -6.71 -9.98
CA SER A 85 8.82 -5.55 -9.09
C SER A 85 8.38 -4.26 -9.79
N ARG A 86 7.22 -3.71 -9.39
CA ARG A 86 6.68 -2.47 -9.96
C ARG A 86 6.14 -1.54 -8.89
N GLU A 87 6.82 -0.45 -8.67
CA GLU A 87 6.30 0.62 -7.81
C GLU A 87 4.99 1.21 -8.36
N HIS A 88 4.81 1.23 -9.68
CA HIS A 88 3.59 1.71 -10.34
C HIS A 88 2.32 1.00 -9.87
N ALA A 89 2.41 -0.28 -9.45
CA ALA A 89 1.27 -0.98 -8.88
C ALA A 89 0.79 -0.33 -7.57
N VAL A 90 1.72 0.08 -6.74
CA VAL A 90 1.42 0.82 -5.50
C VAL A 90 0.93 2.23 -5.82
N TRP A 91 1.53 2.92 -6.81
CA TRP A 91 1.07 4.25 -7.24
C TRP A 91 -0.36 4.21 -7.75
N ALA A 92 -0.72 3.19 -8.56
CA ALA A 92 -2.06 3.02 -9.08
C ALA A 92 -3.11 2.84 -7.96
N LEU A 93 -2.82 2.00 -6.97
CA LEU A 93 -3.67 1.82 -5.79
C LEU A 93 -3.84 3.14 -5.01
N PHE A 94 -2.72 3.81 -4.74
CA PHE A 94 -2.70 5.03 -3.96
C PHE A 94 -3.43 6.19 -4.67
N ASP A 95 -3.16 6.40 -5.96
CA ASP A 95 -3.78 7.46 -6.77
C ASP A 95 -5.29 7.18 -7.00
N TYR A 96 -5.71 5.91 -6.98
CA TYR A 96 -7.13 5.54 -6.99
C TYR A 96 -7.86 5.91 -5.69
N GLY A 97 -7.12 6.13 -4.61
CA GLY A 97 -7.66 6.46 -3.30
C GLY A 97 -7.54 5.36 -2.24
N ILE A 98 -6.96 4.20 -2.58
CA ILE A 98 -6.70 3.15 -1.61
C ILE A 98 -5.56 3.60 -0.68
N ARG A 99 -5.75 3.42 0.61
CA ARG A 99 -4.78 3.74 1.67
C ARG A 99 -4.35 2.51 2.46
N VAL A 100 -5.17 1.47 2.44
CA VAL A 100 -4.92 0.20 3.13
C VAL A 100 -5.22 -0.97 2.21
N VAL A 101 -4.35 -1.95 2.18
CA VAL A 101 -4.62 -3.27 1.58
C VAL A 101 -4.51 -4.32 2.66
N ILE A 102 -5.55 -5.15 2.82
CA ILE A 102 -5.61 -6.23 3.79
C ILE A 102 -5.59 -7.55 3.01
N ALA A 103 -4.63 -8.42 3.33
CA ALA A 103 -4.48 -9.73 2.70
C ALA A 103 -3.94 -10.76 3.68
N SER A 104 -4.06 -12.04 3.34
CA SER A 104 -3.41 -13.12 4.12
C SER A 104 -1.93 -13.25 3.81
N SER A 105 -1.48 -12.80 2.61
CA SER A 105 -0.06 -12.68 2.26
C SER A 105 0.17 -11.69 1.12
N PHE A 106 1.40 -11.18 1.03
CA PHE A 106 1.86 -10.27 -0.02
C PHE A 106 3.16 -10.79 -0.61
N ALA A 107 3.46 -10.41 -1.84
CA ALA A 107 4.82 -10.53 -2.36
C ALA A 107 5.74 -9.51 -1.67
N ASP A 108 6.95 -9.92 -1.31
CA ASP A 108 7.88 -9.12 -0.49
C ASP A 108 8.21 -7.76 -1.10
N ILE A 109 8.43 -7.70 -2.42
CA ILE A 109 8.77 -6.46 -3.10
C ILE A 109 7.58 -5.50 -3.10
N PHE A 110 6.37 -6.00 -3.38
CA PHE A 110 5.15 -5.19 -3.32
C PHE A 110 4.93 -4.63 -1.92
N TYR A 111 5.05 -5.49 -0.90
CA TYR A 111 4.92 -5.11 0.51
C TYR A 111 5.88 -3.97 0.87
N ASN A 112 7.16 -4.09 0.48
CA ASN A 112 8.17 -3.05 0.74
C ASN A 112 7.87 -1.74 -0.01
N ASN A 113 7.41 -1.81 -1.25
CA ASN A 113 7.09 -0.63 -2.04
C ASN A 113 5.87 0.15 -1.50
N CYS A 114 4.95 -0.51 -0.78
CA CYS A 114 3.80 0.15 -0.16
C CYS A 114 4.23 1.30 0.76
N PHE A 115 5.26 1.09 1.57
CA PHE A 115 5.73 2.08 2.55
C PHE A 115 6.34 3.32 1.89
N LYS A 116 6.94 3.17 0.71
CA LYS A 116 7.52 4.28 -0.05
C LYS A 116 6.50 5.29 -0.55
N ARG A 117 5.22 4.89 -0.65
CA ARG A 117 4.13 5.74 -1.12
C ARG A 117 3.14 6.14 -0.02
N GLY A 118 3.23 5.55 1.17
CA GLY A 118 2.27 5.80 2.26
C GLY A 118 1.05 4.86 2.24
N LEU A 119 1.11 3.75 1.50
CA LEU A 119 0.11 2.69 1.52
C LEU A 119 0.40 1.73 2.68
N LEU A 120 -0.61 1.38 3.48
CA LEU A 120 -0.50 0.44 4.60
C LEU A 120 -0.91 -0.97 4.16
N PRO A 121 0.04 -1.92 3.98
CA PRO A 121 -0.28 -3.32 3.80
C PRO A 121 -0.44 -3.99 5.17
N ILE A 122 -1.56 -4.71 5.38
CA ILE A 122 -1.87 -5.41 6.63
C ILE A 122 -1.98 -6.91 6.37
N TYR A 123 -1.17 -7.69 7.10
CA TYR A 123 -1.29 -9.14 7.16
C TYR A 123 -2.33 -9.54 8.21
N LEU A 124 -3.28 -10.41 7.83
CA LEU A 124 -4.18 -11.08 8.75
C LEU A 124 -4.19 -12.60 8.49
N GLY A 125 -4.45 -13.36 9.54
CA GLY A 125 -4.66 -14.81 9.39
C GLY A 125 -5.91 -15.13 8.58
N GLN A 126 -5.92 -16.30 7.92
CA GLN A 126 -7.01 -16.74 7.03
C GLN A 126 -8.39 -16.63 7.68
N ASN A 127 -8.53 -17.01 8.95
CA ASN A 127 -9.80 -16.92 9.67
C ASN A 127 -10.32 -15.49 9.80
N ASP A 128 -9.44 -14.51 9.98
CA ASP A 128 -9.83 -13.10 10.06
C ASP A 128 -10.16 -12.54 8.67
N ILE A 129 -9.46 -12.98 7.63
CA ILE A 129 -9.79 -12.65 6.22
C ILE A 129 -11.19 -13.15 5.87
N GLU A 130 -11.51 -14.44 6.16
CA GLU A 130 -12.85 -14.99 5.90
C GLU A 130 -13.94 -14.25 6.70
N TYR A 131 -13.67 -13.93 7.96
CA TYR A 131 -14.58 -13.14 8.77
C TYR A 131 -14.84 -11.76 8.13
N LEU A 132 -13.80 -11.07 7.66
CA LEU A 132 -13.92 -9.78 7.00
C LEU A 132 -14.75 -9.87 5.71
N PHE A 133 -14.47 -10.86 4.85
CA PHE A 133 -15.27 -11.09 3.63
C PHE A 133 -16.75 -11.34 3.97
N ASN A 134 -17.02 -12.17 4.97
CA ASN A 134 -18.40 -12.42 5.40
C ASN A 134 -19.10 -11.14 5.87
N VAL A 135 -18.44 -10.33 6.71
CA VAL A 135 -19.02 -9.07 7.18
C VAL A 135 -19.27 -8.10 6.04
N VAL A 136 -18.28 -7.89 5.17
CA VAL A 136 -18.35 -6.88 4.10
C VAL A 136 -19.36 -7.24 3.02
N ASN A 137 -19.55 -8.53 2.74
CA ASN A 137 -20.53 -9.00 1.75
C ASN A 137 -21.98 -8.92 2.26
N ASN A 138 -22.18 -8.96 3.58
CA ASN A 138 -23.51 -8.98 4.18
C ASN A 138 -23.93 -7.66 4.84
N THR A 139 -23.01 -6.71 4.99
CA THR A 139 -23.28 -5.45 5.69
C THR A 139 -22.54 -4.28 5.06
N ASP A 140 -23.09 -3.08 5.20
CA ASP A 140 -22.43 -1.83 4.78
C ASP A 140 -21.64 -1.19 5.94
N THR A 141 -21.03 -2.01 6.79
CA THR A 141 -20.34 -1.57 8.00
C THR A 141 -19.02 -0.89 7.69
N PHE A 142 -18.72 0.17 8.44
CA PHE A 142 -17.42 0.83 8.40
C PHE A 142 -16.40 0.07 9.25
N ALA A 143 -15.19 -0.08 8.71
CA ALA A 143 -14.03 -0.49 9.49
C ALA A 143 -13.25 0.74 9.95
N GLU A 144 -12.72 0.68 11.16
CA GLU A 144 -11.80 1.67 11.72
C GLU A 144 -10.41 1.04 11.84
N ILE A 145 -9.41 1.66 11.18
CA ILE A 145 -8.03 1.21 11.17
C ILE A 145 -7.17 2.25 11.87
N SER A 146 -6.52 1.84 12.96
CA SER A 146 -5.56 2.67 13.67
C SER A 146 -4.14 2.09 13.55
N LEU A 147 -3.27 2.80 12.84
CA LEU A 147 -1.86 2.43 12.74
C LEU A 147 -1.13 2.60 14.09
N ARG A 148 -1.49 3.64 14.86
CA ARG A 148 -0.90 3.86 16.19
C ARG A 148 -1.15 2.70 17.12
N LYS A 149 -2.41 2.20 17.16
CA LYS A 149 -2.84 1.07 18.00
C LYS A 149 -2.60 -0.28 17.34
N GLN A 150 -2.28 -0.31 16.03
CA GLN A 150 -2.16 -1.51 15.20
C GLN A 150 -3.43 -2.39 15.30
N THR A 151 -4.59 -1.77 15.08
CA THR A 151 -5.89 -2.43 15.23
C THR A 151 -6.81 -2.14 14.07
N ILE A 152 -7.64 -3.14 13.75
CA ILE A 152 -8.81 -3.05 12.88
C ILE A 152 -10.04 -3.32 13.74
N SER A 153 -11.01 -2.43 13.71
CA SER A 153 -12.29 -2.61 14.40
C SER A 153 -13.42 -2.60 13.38
N ILE A 154 -14.25 -3.64 13.36
CA ILE A 154 -15.41 -3.76 12.48
C ILE A 154 -16.46 -4.65 13.13
N SER A 155 -17.74 -4.27 13.06
CA SER A 155 -18.89 -5.05 13.61
C SER A 155 -18.66 -5.54 15.04
N GLY A 156 -18.09 -4.70 15.91
CA GLY A 156 -17.82 -5.06 17.31
C GLY A 156 -16.61 -5.96 17.53
N LYS A 157 -16.02 -6.54 16.49
CA LYS A 157 -14.77 -7.33 16.59
C LYS A 157 -13.57 -6.40 16.44
N LYS A 158 -12.55 -6.62 17.28
CA LYS A 158 -11.25 -5.98 17.20
C LYS A 158 -10.18 -7.00 16.85
N MET A 159 -9.41 -6.73 15.83
CA MET A 159 -8.27 -7.55 15.37
C MET A 159 -6.99 -6.72 15.49
N ASN A 160 -5.89 -7.37 15.84
CA ASN A 160 -4.58 -6.75 15.90
C ASN A 160 -3.76 -7.15 14.66
N PHE A 161 -2.91 -6.25 14.19
CA PHE A 161 -1.92 -6.54 13.16
C PHE A 161 -0.53 -6.07 13.60
N ASN A 162 0.50 -6.70 13.05
CA ASN A 162 1.88 -6.34 13.31
C ASN A 162 2.48 -5.57 12.14
N ILE A 163 3.28 -4.58 12.46
CA ILE A 163 4.10 -3.82 11.52
C ILE A 163 5.43 -3.50 12.20
N ASP A 164 6.51 -3.54 11.43
CA ASP A 164 7.82 -3.13 11.90
C ASP A 164 7.82 -1.69 12.41
N SER A 165 8.55 -1.44 13.51
CA SER A 165 8.56 -0.15 14.19
C SER A 165 9.06 0.99 13.32
N THR A 166 10.06 0.75 12.47
CA THR A 166 10.63 1.73 11.54
C THR A 166 9.60 2.09 10.46
N ARG A 167 8.98 1.08 9.85
CA ARG A 167 7.91 1.28 8.84
C ARG A 167 6.71 2.00 9.42
N LYS A 168 6.32 1.65 10.65
CA LYS A 168 5.25 2.36 11.38
C LYS A 168 5.59 3.84 11.56
N LYS A 169 6.82 4.15 12.00
CA LYS A 169 7.29 5.53 12.16
C LYS A 169 7.27 6.27 10.82
N MET A 170 7.81 5.68 9.77
CA MET A 170 7.82 6.28 8.42
C MET A 170 6.41 6.65 7.96
N LEU A 171 5.44 5.76 8.06
CA LEU A 171 4.05 6.04 7.71
C LEU A 171 3.42 7.13 8.58
N LEU A 172 3.62 7.09 9.90
CA LEU A 172 3.05 8.07 10.82
C LEU A 172 3.63 9.48 10.66
N GLU A 173 4.89 9.58 10.27
CA GLU A 173 5.59 10.85 10.08
C GLU A 173 5.55 11.35 8.63
N GLY A 174 5.22 10.48 7.67
CA GLY A 174 5.19 10.80 6.25
C GLY A 174 6.59 11.02 5.68
N ILE A 175 7.55 10.20 6.10
CA ILE A 175 8.93 10.24 5.66
C ILE A 175 9.29 8.98 4.86
N ASP A 176 10.15 9.14 3.87
CA ASP A 176 10.76 8.05 3.12
C ASP A 176 12.03 7.52 3.81
N GLU A 177 12.68 6.51 3.22
CA GLU A 177 13.91 5.92 3.74
C GLU A 177 15.04 6.94 3.86
N ILE A 178 15.09 7.91 2.94
CA ILE A 178 16.08 9.00 2.98
C ILE A 178 15.80 9.94 4.15
N GLY A 179 14.55 10.38 4.29
CA GLY A 179 14.12 11.21 5.41
C GLY A 179 14.34 10.55 6.77
N TYR A 180 14.13 9.23 6.83
CA TYR A 180 14.44 8.46 8.04
C TYR A 180 15.93 8.48 8.37
N THR A 181 16.80 8.27 7.37
CA THR A 181 18.27 8.28 7.55
C THR A 181 18.77 9.67 7.92
N LEU A 182 18.23 10.73 7.31
CA LEU A 182 18.58 12.11 7.63
C LEU A 182 18.27 12.47 9.10
N GLY A 183 17.28 11.81 9.71
CA GLY A 183 17.01 11.95 11.15
C GLY A 183 18.15 11.48 12.07
N PHE A 184 19.16 10.80 11.53
CA PHE A 184 20.38 10.35 12.24
C PHE A 184 21.65 11.09 11.79
N GLU A 185 21.53 12.21 11.08
CA GLU A 185 22.65 12.95 10.49
C GLU A 185 23.77 13.25 11.51
N ASP A 186 23.43 13.75 12.70
CA ASP A 186 24.42 14.02 13.75
C ASP A 186 25.16 12.76 14.22
N GLN A 187 24.46 11.62 14.30
CA GLN A 187 25.06 10.34 14.69
C GLN A 187 25.98 9.83 13.59
N ILE A 188 25.59 9.96 12.34
CA ILE A 188 26.40 9.60 11.16
C ILE A 188 27.65 10.46 11.11
N LEU A 189 27.54 11.79 11.25
CA LEU A 189 28.67 12.71 11.26
C LEU A 189 29.64 12.42 12.42
N ASN A 190 29.12 12.10 13.62
CA ASN A 190 29.96 11.73 14.77
C ASN A 190 30.71 10.41 14.52
N TYR A 191 30.04 9.43 13.92
CA TYR A 191 30.68 8.16 13.52
C TYR A 191 31.75 8.37 12.46
N GLU A 192 31.49 9.16 11.43
CA GLU A 192 32.45 9.48 10.37
C GLU A 192 33.69 10.22 10.91
N ARG A 193 33.50 11.15 11.85
CA ARG A 193 34.60 11.86 12.51
C ARG A 193 35.41 10.93 13.40
N ALA A 194 34.80 9.98 14.08
CA ALA A 194 35.47 9.03 14.97
C ALA A 194 36.17 7.90 14.19
N SER A 195 35.56 7.43 13.14
CA SER A 195 36.15 6.46 12.23
C SER A 195 37.06 7.23 11.26
N LYS A 196 38.35 6.96 11.23
CA LYS A 196 39.32 7.57 10.29
C LYS A 196 38.96 7.42 8.79
N ILE A 197 37.72 7.07 8.46
CA ILE A 197 37.11 6.96 7.14
C ILE A 197 36.94 8.36 6.48
N ALA A 198 37.03 9.45 7.25
CA ALA A 198 37.00 10.83 6.74
C ALA A 198 38.18 11.20 5.79
N ASP A 199 39.12 10.29 5.56
CA ASP A 199 40.28 10.51 4.68
C ASP A 199 40.02 10.04 3.21
N TYR A 200 38.80 9.64 2.87
CA TYR A 200 38.45 9.27 1.49
C TYR A 200 38.58 10.43 0.48
N ASN A 201 38.44 11.67 0.94
CA ASN A 201 38.66 12.85 0.10
C ASN A 201 40.11 13.02 -0.34
N LYS A 202 41.07 12.26 0.23
CA LYS A 202 42.49 12.26 -0.18
C LYS A 202 42.72 11.50 -1.50
N TYR A 203 41.75 10.69 -1.96
CA TYR A 203 41.87 9.85 -3.15
C TYR A 203 41.00 10.31 -4.32
N LEU A 204 40.29 11.43 -4.19
CA LEU A 204 39.50 12.06 -5.25
C LEU A 204 40.20 13.29 -5.85
N VAL A 205 41.49 13.13 -6.19
CA VAL A 205 42.28 14.09 -7.01
C VAL A 205 42.61 13.43 -8.32
#